data_4a50c72e200c96d31c9fdb7aad0d7eb8
#
_entry.id   4a50c72e200c96d31c9fdb7aad0d7eb8
#
_cell.length_a   1.000
_cell.length_b   1.000
_cell.length_c   1.000
_cell.angle_alpha   90.00
_cell.angle_beta   90.00
_cell.angle_gamma   90.00
#
_symmetry.space_group_name_H-M   'P 1'
#
loop_
_entity.id
_entity.type
_entity.pdbx_description
1 polymer ?
#
loop_
_entity_poly.entity_id
_entity_poly.type
_entity_poly.pdbx_seq_one_letter_code
_entity_poly.pdbx_strand_id
1 'polypeptide(L)'
;TGGLQVKKGRGSVTYNPGGLAGVWASNNTRNDIYSALKRRETFGTSGNRVRIRMFAGWDLDKSLANDNDWSSLYTLGVPMGGTLLKTEKKRSLSLLVWAARDPQTAPLQRLQVIKGWLDDKGTVHEQTFDVACSDGLSPDPDTHRCPDNGAKVDSNNCEISQDKGATQLSVVWQEHTIQCSAYTHFRQY
;
A
#
# COMPACT_ATOMS: atom_id res chain seq x y z
N THR A 1 32.30 0.34 -11.73
CA THR A 1 31.73 1.22 -10.68
C THR A 1 31.65 2.63 -11.22
N GLY A 2 30.62 2.90 -12.03
CA GLY A 2 30.34 4.24 -12.56
C GLY A 2 29.49 5.02 -11.56
N GLY A 3 30.14 5.68 -10.59
CA GLY A 3 29.47 6.67 -9.77
C GLY A 3 29.14 7.91 -10.60
N LEU A 4 27.92 8.38 -10.50
CA LEU A 4 27.50 9.65 -11.09
C LEU A 4 28.41 10.77 -10.56
N GLN A 5 29.24 11.33 -11.44
CA GLN A 5 30.08 12.49 -11.13
C GLN A 5 29.21 13.75 -11.11
N VAL A 6 28.87 14.23 -9.93
CA VAL A 6 28.15 15.48 -9.76
C VAL A 6 29.13 16.64 -9.95
N LYS A 7 28.85 17.55 -10.89
CA LYS A 7 29.66 18.77 -11.12
C LYS A 7 29.77 19.60 -9.82
N LYS A 8 30.99 20.05 -9.53
CA LYS A 8 31.32 20.93 -8.38
C LYS A 8 30.34 22.11 -8.30
N GLY A 9 29.55 22.18 -7.21
CA GLY A 9 28.57 23.25 -6.98
C GLY A 9 27.12 22.83 -6.83
N ARG A 10 26.78 21.58 -7.21
CA ARG A 10 25.47 20.96 -6.88
C ARG A 10 25.73 19.76 -6.00
N GLY A 11 25.70 19.98 -4.69
CA GLY A 11 25.92 18.92 -3.72
C GLY A 11 24.88 17.83 -3.83
N SER A 12 25.23 16.64 -3.36
CA SER A 12 24.35 15.45 -3.28
C SER A 12 23.02 15.71 -2.54
N VAL A 13 22.92 16.82 -1.81
CA VAL A 13 21.70 17.29 -1.14
C VAL A 13 20.56 17.61 -2.11
N THR A 14 20.89 17.94 -3.38
CA THR A 14 19.90 18.23 -4.42
C THR A 14 19.36 16.97 -5.11
N TYR A 15 20.07 15.86 -4.98
CA TYR A 15 19.68 14.57 -5.55
C TYR A 15 19.43 13.61 -4.40
N ASN A 16 18.17 13.54 -3.98
CA ASN A 16 17.75 12.55 -3.01
C ASN A 16 18.03 11.15 -3.60
N PRO A 17 18.62 10.21 -2.82
CA PRO A 17 18.61 8.81 -3.24
C PRO A 17 17.15 8.46 -3.50
N GLY A 18 16.85 7.98 -4.68
CA GLY A 18 15.51 7.57 -5.07
C GLY A 18 14.89 6.60 -4.05
N GLY A 19 13.64 6.27 -4.25
CA GLY A 19 12.96 5.28 -3.41
C GLY A 19 13.67 3.94 -3.37
N LEU A 20 13.29 3.11 -2.41
CA LEU A 20 13.75 1.74 -2.28
C LEU A 20 12.72 0.79 -2.89
N ALA A 21 13.20 -0.30 -3.50
CA ALA A 21 12.40 -1.47 -3.78
C ALA A 21 12.54 -2.45 -2.61
N GLY A 22 11.43 -2.77 -1.97
CA GLY A 22 11.36 -3.78 -0.91
C GLY A 22 10.73 -5.07 -1.43
N VAL A 23 11.06 -6.19 -0.80
CA VAL A 23 10.48 -7.50 -1.10
C VAL A 23 10.06 -8.21 0.18
N TRP A 24 9.00 -9.01 0.11
CA TRP A 24 8.60 -9.91 1.18
C TRP A 24 9.15 -11.31 0.88
N ALA A 25 10.28 -11.62 1.48
CA ALA A 25 10.98 -12.89 1.32
C ALA A 25 10.97 -13.70 2.62
N SER A 26 11.00 -15.02 2.52
CA SER A 26 11.01 -15.92 3.68
C SER A 26 12.30 -15.78 4.50
N ASN A 27 13.45 -15.59 3.81
CA ASN A 27 14.75 -15.41 4.42
C ASN A 27 15.56 -14.35 3.64
N ASN A 28 16.55 -13.76 4.30
CA ASN A 28 17.48 -12.84 3.67
C ASN A 28 18.58 -13.62 2.91
N THR A 29 18.16 -14.42 1.93
CA THR A 29 19.06 -15.12 1.02
C THR A 29 18.85 -14.64 -0.41
N ARG A 30 19.87 -14.77 -1.25
CA ARG A 30 19.78 -14.44 -2.68
C ARG A 30 18.59 -15.14 -3.36
N ASN A 31 18.39 -16.43 -3.07
CA ASN A 31 17.36 -17.23 -3.70
C ASN A 31 15.95 -16.81 -3.26
N ASP A 32 15.75 -16.54 -1.98
CA ASP A 32 14.45 -16.12 -1.46
C ASP A 32 14.07 -14.71 -1.94
N ILE A 33 15.04 -13.79 -1.96
CA ILE A 33 14.86 -12.44 -2.51
C ILE A 33 14.51 -12.51 -4.00
N TYR A 34 15.26 -13.30 -4.79
CA TYR A 34 14.97 -13.48 -6.21
C TYR A 34 13.59 -14.11 -6.44
N SER A 35 13.21 -15.09 -5.63
CA SER A 35 11.90 -15.72 -5.70
C SER A 35 10.76 -14.76 -5.36
N ALA A 36 10.94 -13.88 -4.38
CA ALA A 36 9.97 -12.83 -4.03
C ALA A 36 9.82 -11.81 -5.18
N LEU A 37 10.92 -11.37 -5.79
CA LEU A 37 10.90 -10.52 -6.99
C LEU A 37 10.15 -11.18 -8.15
N LYS A 38 10.40 -12.47 -8.39
CA LYS A 38 9.73 -13.24 -9.44
C LYS A 38 8.23 -13.37 -9.20
N ARG A 39 7.81 -13.53 -7.94
CA ARG A 39 6.39 -13.53 -7.54
C ARG A 39 5.78 -12.13 -7.53
N ARG A 40 6.58 -11.07 -7.70
CA ARG A 40 6.17 -9.65 -7.62
C ARG A 40 5.62 -9.27 -6.24
N GLU A 41 6.02 -9.97 -5.21
CA GLU A 41 5.70 -9.69 -3.82
C GLU A 41 6.60 -8.56 -3.30
N THR A 42 6.42 -7.38 -3.90
CA THR A 42 7.34 -6.25 -3.83
C THR A 42 6.57 -4.96 -3.58
N PHE A 43 7.24 -3.99 -2.97
CA PHE A 43 6.73 -2.63 -2.81
C PHE A 43 7.83 -1.61 -3.10
N GLY A 44 7.45 -0.38 -3.38
CA GLY A 44 8.36 0.74 -3.59
C GLY A 44 8.16 1.83 -2.55
N THR A 45 9.19 2.63 -2.30
CA THR A 45 9.11 3.83 -1.49
C THR A 45 9.64 5.03 -2.26
N SER A 46 9.19 6.23 -1.94
CA SER A 46 9.61 7.47 -2.60
C SER A 46 10.30 8.44 -1.63
N GLY A 47 11.28 7.94 -0.85
CA GLY A 47 12.05 8.72 0.11
C GLY A 47 12.05 8.12 1.50
N ASN A 48 10.91 8.09 2.16
CA ASN A 48 10.74 7.40 3.45
C ASN A 48 10.67 5.87 3.25
N ARG A 49 10.97 5.12 4.32
CA ARG A 49 11.02 3.65 4.30
C ARG A 49 9.72 3.03 4.84
N VAL A 50 8.59 3.52 4.37
CA VAL A 50 7.28 2.91 4.66
C VAL A 50 7.26 1.47 4.15
N ARG A 51 6.77 0.57 4.98
CA ARG A 51 6.54 -0.82 4.60
C ARG A 51 5.07 -1.02 4.34
N ILE A 52 4.73 -1.66 3.24
CA ILE A 52 3.34 -1.91 2.87
C ILE A 52 3.16 -3.38 2.50
N ARG A 53 2.00 -3.94 2.81
CA ARG A 53 1.63 -5.30 2.47
C ARG A 53 0.16 -5.38 2.11
N MET A 54 -0.17 -6.21 1.13
CA MET A 54 -1.54 -6.41 0.71
C MET A 54 -1.81 -7.88 0.37
N PHE A 55 -2.99 -8.34 0.73
CA PHE A 55 -3.55 -9.63 0.33
C PHE A 55 -4.94 -9.41 -0.25
N ALA A 56 -5.28 -10.17 -1.29
CA ALA A 56 -6.62 -10.22 -1.84
C ALA A 56 -7.24 -11.59 -1.59
N GLY A 57 -8.50 -11.63 -1.21
CA GLY A 57 -9.22 -12.88 -0.97
C GLY A 57 -10.72 -12.70 -1.09
N TRP A 58 -11.44 -13.81 -1.00
CA TRP A 58 -12.89 -13.80 -1.00
C TRP A 58 -13.42 -13.89 0.44
N ASP A 59 -14.26 -12.91 0.83
CA ASP A 59 -14.88 -12.83 2.16
C ASP A 59 -13.87 -12.91 3.32
N LEU A 60 -12.74 -12.17 3.22
CA LEU A 60 -11.79 -12.08 4.32
C LEU A 60 -12.46 -11.45 5.55
N ASP A 61 -12.24 -12.06 6.72
CA ASP A 61 -12.78 -11.54 7.96
C ASP A 61 -12.08 -10.25 8.40
N LYS A 62 -12.85 -9.28 8.91
CA LYS A 62 -12.32 -7.98 9.36
C LYS A 62 -11.34 -8.10 10.53
N SER A 63 -11.43 -9.15 11.33
CA SER A 63 -10.51 -9.40 12.45
C SER A 63 -9.06 -9.59 12.00
N LEU A 64 -8.85 -10.08 10.76
CA LEU A 64 -7.52 -10.25 10.18
C LEU A 64 -6.71 -8.95 10.09
N ALA A 65 -7.36 -7.79 10.12
CA ALA A 65 -6.66 -6.50 10.17
C ALA A 65 -5.87 -6.30 11.47
N ASN A 66 -6.30 -6.95 12.55
CA ASN A 66 -5.68 -6.84 13.88
C ASN A 66 -4.76 -8.03 14.18
N ASP A 67 -4.81 -9.06 13.35
CA ASP A 67 -3.98 -10.24 13.48
C ASP A 67 -2.69 -10.06 12.67
N ASN A 68 -1.55 -10.40 13.27
CA ASN A 68 -0.25 -10.38 12.59
C ASN A 68 0.13 -11.77 12.06
N ASP A 69 -0.82 -12.69 11.96
CA ASP A 69 -0.60 -14.01 11.37
C ASP A 69 -0.62 -13.95 9.84
N TRP A 70 0.50 -13.53 9.29
CA TRP A 70 0.72 -13.49 7.85
C TRP A 70 0.65 -14.88 7.20
N SER A 71 0.92 -15.95 7.96
CA SER A 71 0.93 -17.32 7.43
C SER A 71 -0.46 -17.76 7.01
N SER A 72 -1.47 -17.47 7.81
CA SER A 72 -2.87 -17.77 7.49
C SER A 72 -3.35 -17.05 6.23
N LEU A 73 -2.86 -15.83 5.98
CA LEU A 73 -3.27 -15.06 4.81
C LEU A 73 -2.82 -15.67 3.49
N TYR A 74 -1.70 -16.41 3.45
CA TYR A 74 -1.28 -17.15 2.25
C TYR A 74 -2.19 -18.33 1.91
N THR A 75 -2.97 -18.83 2.88
CA THR A 75 -3.96 -19.89 2.66
C THR A 75 -5.35 -19.36 2.34
N LEU A 76 -5.68 -18.16 2.83
CA LEU A 76 -6.99 -17.52 2.69
C LEU A 76 -7.10 -16.67 1.42
N GLY A 77 -5.97 -16.25 0.87
CA GLY A 77 -5.93 -15.32 -0.27
C GLY A 77 -4.63 -15.37 -1.04
N VAL A 78 -4.42 -14.36 -1.88
CA VAL A 78 -3.21 -14.18 -2.66
C VAL A 78 -2.47 -12.92 -2.21
N PRO A 79 -1.13 -12.96 -2.09
CA PRO A 79 -0.34 -11.78 -1.75
C PRO A 79 -0.29 -10.79 -2.91
N MET A 80 0.19 -9.59 -2.60
CA MET A 80 0.52 -8.56 -3.60
C MET A 80 1.35 -9.14 -4.75
N GLY A 81 1.09 -8.68 -5.99
CA GLY A 81 1.70 -9.23 -7.21
C GLY A 81 1.04 -10.51 -7.72
N GLY A 82 0.20 -11.17 -6.92
CA GLY A 82 -0.56 -12.36 -7.30
C GLY A 82 -1.80 -12.06 -8.14
N THR A 83 -2.49 -13.10 -8.55
CA THR A 83 -3.77 -13.04 -9.28
C THR A 83 -4.81 -13.82 -8.51
N LEU A 84 -5.88 -13.16 -8.06
CA LEU A 84 -7.02 -13.81 -7.46
C LEU A 84 -7.93 -14.31 -8.57
N LEU A 85 -8.17 -15.63 -8.60
CA LEU A 85 -9.04 -16.22 -9.59
C LEU A 85 -10.51 -15.93 -9.28
N LYS A 86 -11.30 -15.70 -10.34
CA LYS A 86 -12.75 -15.51 -10.23
C LYS A 86 -13.39 -16.74 -9.59
N THR A 87 -14.37 -16.51 -8.73
CA THR A 87 -15.20 -17.57 -8.17
C THR A 87 -16.60 -17.53 -8.80
N GLU A 88 -17.20 -18.70 -9.01
CA GLU A 88 -18.60 -18.81 -9.45
C GLU A 88 -19.60 -18.53 -8.32
N LYS A 89 -19.13 -18.62 -7.06
CA LYS A 89 -19.93 -18.32 -5.89
C LYS A 89 -20.10 -16.81 -5.72
N LYS A 90 -21.29 -16.39 -5.29
CA LYS A 90 -21.54 -14.98 -4.92
C LYS A 90 -20.74 -14.66 -3.64
N ARG A 91 -19.54 -14.11 -3.80
CA ARG A 91 -18.61 -13.75 -2.72
C ARG A 91 -18.11 -12.32 -2.92
N SER A 92 -17.79 -11.65 -1.83
CA SER A 92 -17.25 -10.28 -1.87
C SER A 92 -15.73 -10.32 -1.95
N LEU A 93 -15.18 -9.55 -2.89
CA LEU A 93 -13.73 -9.31 -2.91
C LEU A 93 -13.35 -8.50 -1.69
N SER A 94 -12.36 -8.98 -0.99
CA SER A 94 -11.79 -8.31 0.18
C SER A 94 -10.30 -8.11 -0.01
N LEU A 95 -9.82 -6.93 0.37
CA LEU A 95 -8.40 -6.61 0.39
C LEU A 95 -7.98 -6.35 1.84
N LEU A 96 -7.03 -7.14 2.36
CA LEU A 96 -6.30 -6.75 3.55
C LEU A 96 -5.16 -5.83 3.12
N VAL A 97 -5.15 -4.62 3.62
CA VAL A 97 -4.10 -3.63 3.37
C VAL A 97 -3.47 -3.23 4.70
N TRP A 98 -2.15 -3.30 4.76
CA TRP A 98 -1.36 -2.97 5.93
C TRP A 98 -0.19 -2.09 5.55
N ALA A 99 0.10 -1.08 6.38
CA ALA A 99 1.32 -0.29 6.28
C ALA A 99 1.87 0.05 7.66
N ALA A 100 3.21 0.15 7.74
CA ALA A 100 3.92 0.68 8.89
C ALA A 100 4.81 1.85 8.46
N ARG A 101 4.79 2.92 9.26
CA ARG A 101 5.60 4.12 9.00
C ARG A 101 7.10 3.81 9.08
N ASP A 102 7.87 4.67 8.46
CA ASP A 102 9.29 4.83 8.78
C ASP A 102 9.40 5.58 10.13
N PRO A 103 10.06 5.03 11.15
CA PRO A 103 10.18 5.69 12.45
C PRO A 103 10.85 7.05 12.42
N GLN A 104 11.64 7.34 11.37
CA GLN A 104 12.40 8.59 11.23
C GLN A 104 11.64 9.67 10.44
N THR A 105 10.42 9.38 9.99
CA THR A 105 9.61 10.29 9.19
C THR A 105 8.23 10.54 9.78
N ALA A 106 7.40 11.31 9.06
CA ALA A 106 6.04 11.61 9.47
C ALA A 106 5.21 10.34 9.71
N PRO A 107 4.31 10.35 10.70
CA PRO A 107 3.31 9.29 10.88
C PRO A 107 2.40 9.14 9.65
N LEU A 108 1.78 7.95 9.52
CA LEU A 108 0.85 7.67 8.43
C LEU A 108 -0.45 8.46 8.63
N GLN A 109 -0.91 9.14 7.59
CA GLN A 109 -2.19 9.82 7.59
C GLN A 109 -3.32 8.89 7.17
N ARG A 110 -3.10 8.08 6.12
CA ARG A 110 -4.12 7.21 5.54
C ARG A 110 -3.51 6.08 4.72
N LEU A 111 -4.32 5.07 4.43
CA LEU A 111 -4.07 4.08 3.38
C LEU A 111 -4.97 4.35 2.20
N GLN A 112 -4.41 4.27 1.00
CA GLN A 112 -5.14 4.43 -0.25
C GLN A 112 -5.03 3.18 -1.10
N VAL A 113 -6.13 2.81 -1.75
CA VAL A 113 -6.20 1.80 -2.80
C VAL A 113 -6.61 2.49 -4.08
N ILE A 114 -5.83 2.31 -5.14
CA ILE A 114 -6.19 2.76 -6.48
C ILE A 114 -6.66 1.54 -7.25
N LYS A 115 -7.93 1.54 -7.62
CA LYS A 115 -8.58 0.50 -8.40
C LYS A 115 -8.59 0.90 -9.86
N GLY A 116 -8.00 0.07 -10.72
CA GLY A 116 -8.13 0.20 -12.17
C GLY A 116 -8.89 -0.99 -12.75
N TRP A 117 -9.81 -0.73 -13.68
CA TRP A 117 -10.55 -1.80 -14.36
C TRP A 117 -10.88 -1.44 -15.80
N LEU A 118 -11.24 -2.46 -16.56
CA LEU A 118 -11.80 -2.30 -17.91
C LEU A 118 -13.30 -2.55 -17.84
N ASP A 119 -14.08 -1.73 -18.53
CA ASP A 119 -15.50 -2.00 -18.75
C ASP A 119 -15.71 -2.99 -19.93
N ASP A 120 -16.97 -3.36 -20.17
CA ASP A 120 -17.34 -4.30 -21.23
C ASP A 120 -17.03 -3.78 -22.65
N LYS A 121 -16.78 -2.46 -22.79
CA LYS A 121 -16.38 -1.81 -24.04
C LYS A 121 -14.86 -1.70 -24.18
N GLY A 122 -14.10 -2.15 -23.17
CA GLY A 122 -12.65 -2.05 -23.13
C GLY A 122 -12.12 -0.68 -22.69
N THR A 123 -12.98 0.20 -22.15
CA THR A 123 -12.57 1.50 -21.62
C THR A 123 -11.88 1.31 -20.28
N VAL A 124 -10.76 2.00 -20.10
CA VAL A 124 -10.01 1.99 -18.82
C VAL A 124 -10.65 2.97 -17.85
N HIS A 125 -10.89 2.50 -16.65
CA HIS A 125 -11.36 3.30 -15.52
C HIS A 125 -10.38 3.21 -14.36
N GLU A 126 -10.29 4.28 -13.57
CA GLU A 126 -9.49 4.32 -12.35
C GLU A 126 -10.24 5.09 -11.26
N GLN A 127 -10.17 4.58 -10.03
CA GLN A 127 -10.75 5.26 -8.87
C GLN A 127 -9.87 5.05 -7.63
N THR A 128 -9.69 6.11 -6.86
CA THR A 128 -8.93 6.09 -5.61
C THR A 128 -9.87 6.04 -4.42
N PHE A 129 -9.60 5.12 -3.50
CA PHE A 129 -10.31 4.93 -2.25
C PHE A 129 -9.35 5.12 -1.08
N ASP A 130 -9.63 6.00 -0.15
CA ASP A 130 -8.99 5.97 1.16
C ASP A 130 -9.68 4.87 1.97
N VAL A 131 -8.93 3.84 2.35
CA VAL A 131 -9.49 2.63 2.96
C VAL A 131 -9.29 2.58 4.48
N ALA A 132 -8.33 3.36 4.99
CA ALA A 132 -8.13 3.58 6.42
C ALA A 132 -7.60 5.00 6.65
N CYS A 133 -8.08 5.65 7.70
CA CYS A 133 -7.64 6.96 8.15
C CYS A 133 -6.98 6.84 9.52
N SER A 134 -6.04 7.73 9.83
CA SER A 134 -5.46 7.85 11.18
C SER A 134 -6.38 8.61 12.13
N ASP A 135 -5.98 8.71 13.37
CA ASP A 135 -6.60 9.54 14.42
C ASP A 135 -8.09 9.24 14.66
N GLY A 136 -8.52 7.99 14.42
CA GLY A 136 -9.91 7.58 14.59
C GLY A 136 -10.87 8.13 13.53
N LEU A 137 -10.35 8.77 12.49
CA LEU A 137 -11.15 9.27 11.38
C LEU A 137 -11.61 8.13 10.47
N SER A 138 -12.68 8.39 9.70
CA SER A 138 -13.19 7.45 8.70
C SER A 138 -13.30 8.12 7.34
N PRO A 139 -13.14 7.36 6.24
CA PRO A 139 -13.37 7.91 4.92
C PRO A 139 -14.80 8.40 4.75
N ASP A 140 -14.94 9.53 4.11
CA ASP A 140 -16.25 10.06 3.71
C ASP A 140 -16.91 9.11 2.69
N PRO A 141 -18.18 8.73 2.86
CA PRO A 141 -18.84 7.72 2.04
C PRO A 141 -19.05 8.15 0.58
N ASP A 142 -19.16 9.46 0.32
CA ASP A 142 -19.46 9.98 -1.01
C ASP A 142 -18.18 10.25 -1.81
N THR A 143 -17.17 10.83 -1.16
CA THR A 143 -15.91 11.20 -1.79
C THR A 143 -14.84 10.11 -1.70
N HIS A 144 -15.01 9.13 -0.82
CA HIS A 144 -14.04 8.10 -0.48
C HIS A 144 -12.69 8.66 0.02
N ARG A 145 -12.71 9.81 0.70
CA ARG A 145 -11.52 10.50 1.19
C ARG A 145 -11.52 10.63 2.71
N CYS A 146 -10.34 10.43 3.30
CA CYS A 146 -10.12 10.76 4.70
C CYS A 146 -10.17 12.27 4.91
N PRO A 147 -10.81 12.75 5.98
CA PRO A 147 -10.67 14.15 6.41
C PRO A 147 -9.21 14.49 6.73
N ASP A 148 -8.89 15.78 6.72
CA ASP A 148 -7.59 16.25 7.19
C ASP A 148 -7.46 15.96 8.70
N ASN A 149 -6.36 15.31 9.09
CA ASN A 149 -6.07 15.02 10.49
C ASN A 149 -5.40 16.18 11.24
N GLY A 150 -5.13 17.30 10.56
CA GLY A 150 -4.51 18.49 11.12
C GLY A 150 -3.00 18.37 11.37
N ALA A 151 -2.32 17.35 10.81
CA ALA A 151 -0.87 17.23 10.86
C ALA A 151 -0.20 18.40 10.13
N LYS A 152 0.87 18.95 10.73
CA LYS A 152 1.58 20.12 10.20
C LYS A 152 3.09 19.88 10.22
N VAL A 153 3.77 20.61 9.36
CA VAL A 153 5.23 20.75 9.38
C VAL A 153 5.52 22.20 9.71
N ASP A 154 6.34 22.43 10.75
CA ASP A 154 6.87 23.76 11.03
C ASP A 154 7.96 24.09 10.01
N SER A 155 7.69 25.08 9.17
CA SER A 155 8.62 25.48 8.10
C SER A 155 9.90 26.17 8.63
N ASN A 156 9.94 26.59 9.89
CA ASN A 156 11.12 27.27 10.46
C ASN A 156 12.19 26.29 10.92
N ASN A 157 11.79 25.14 11.43
CA ASN A 157 12.70 24.13 12.00
C ASN A 157 12.54 22.74 11.37
N CYS A 158 11.61 22.58 10.41
CA CYS A 158 11.27 21.31 9.76
C CYS A 158 10.73 20.24 10.74
N GLU A 159 10.22 20.63 11.90
CA GLU A 159 9.59 19.70 12.83
C GLU A 159 8.23 19.25 12.32
N ILE A 160 7.94 17.98 12.49
CA ILE A 160 6.70 17.31 12.06
C ILE A 160 5.84 17.04 13.29
N SER A 161 4.53 17.24 13.19
CA SER A 161 3.58 16.81 14.22
C SER A 161 3.76 15.33 14.52
N GLN A 162 4.08 14.99 15.79
CA GLN A 162 4.25 13.60 16.22
C GLN A 162 3.00 13.06 16.96
N ASP A 163 2.09 13.95 17.32
CA ASP A 163 0.82 13.69 18.00
C ASP A 163 -0.32 13.38 17.02
N LYS A 164 -0.06 13.48 15.71
CA LYS A 164 -1.01 13.22 14.63
C LYS A 164 -0.53 12.09 13.73
N GLY A 165 -1.47 11.31 13.22
CA GLY A 165 -1.17 10.17 12.37
C GLY A 165 -0.91 8.87 13.14
N ALA A 166 -0.68 7.80 12.41
CA ALA A 166 -0.53 6.46 12.96
C ALA A 166 0.87 5.89 12.70
N THR A 167 1.35 5.05 13.63
CA THR A 167 2.57 4.26 13.42
C THR A 167 2.34 3.10 12.47
N GLN A 168 1.10 2.60 12.47
CA GLN A 168 0.64 1.49 11.63
C GLN A 168 -0.83 1.70 11.30
N LEU A 169 -1.22 1.37 10.09
CA LEU A 169 -2.62 1.28 9.66
C LEU A 169 -2.84 -0.11 9.06
N SER A 170 -3.99 -0.69 9.36
CA SER A 170 -4.41 -1.98 8.80
C SER A 170 -5.92 -2.00 8.63
N VAL A 171 -6.39 -2.59 7.54
CA VAL A 171 -7.82 -2.71 7.26
C VAL A 171 -8.09 -3.91 6.36
N VAL A 172 -9.22 -4.58 6.59
CA VAL A 172 -9.84 -5.44 5.58
C VAL A 172 -10.95 -4.63 4.92
N TRP A 173 -10.67 -4.16 3.71
CA TRP A 173 -11.60 -3.39 2.89
C TRP A 173 -12.37 -4.33 1.96
N GLN A 174 -13.69 -4.20 1.91
CA GLN A 174 -14.56 -4.99 1.04
C GLN A 174 -14.98 -4.13 -0.16
N GLU A 175 -14.76 -4.66 -1.34
CA GLU A 175 -15.21 -4.05 -2.58
C GLU A 175 -16.67 -4.41 -2.84
N HIS A 176 -17.53 -3.40 -2.85
CA HIS A 176 -18.99 -3.58 -3.04
C HIS A 176 -19.43 -3.46 -4.51
N THR A 177 -18.54 -3.04 -5.42
CA THR A 177 -18.89 -2.65 -6.79
C THR A 177 -18.15 -3.46 -7.86
N ILE A 178 -17.91 -4.76 -7.63
CA ILE A 178 -17.33 -5.57 -8.70
C ILE A 178 -18.45 -5.97 -9.68
N GLN A 179 -18.60 -5.17 -10.72
CA GLN A 179 -19.04 -5.70 -12.01
C GLN A 179 -17.86 -6.46 -12.59
N CYS A 180 -17.94 -7.81 -12.55
CA CYS A 180 -16.86 -8.67 -13.01
C CYS A 180 -16.83 -8.75 -14.53
N SER A 181 -16.22 -7.76 -15.18
CA SER A 181 -15.66 -7.93 -16.51
C SER A 181 -14.18 -7.62 -16.46
N ALA A 182 -13.37 -8.67 -16.61
CA ALA A 182 -11.94 -8.69 -16.94
C ALA A 182 -11.01 -7.65 -16.29
N TYR A 183 -10.07 -8.15 -15.47
CA TYR A 183 -8.83 -7.49 -15.01
C TYR A 183 -8.96 -6.23 -14.16
N THR A 184 -9.05 -6.41 -12.85
CA THR A 184 -8.86 -5.33 -11.89
C THR A 184 -7.40 -5.32 -11.42
N HIS A 185 -6.69 -4.22 -11.66
CA HIS A 185 -5.35 -3.98 -11.13
C HIS A 185 -5.45 -3.04 -9.93
N PHE A 186 -4.78 -3.38 -8.83
CA PHE A 186 -4.61 -2.50 -7.69
C PHE A 186 -3.18 -1.99 -7.66
N ARG A 187 -3.00 -0.67 -7.59
CA ARG A 187 -1.72 -0.03 -7.34
C ARG A 187 -1.68 0.51 -5.92
N GLN A 188 -0.51 0.47 -5.33
CA GLN A 188 -0.20 1.07 -4.03
C GLN A 188 0.73 2.26 -4.28
N TYR A 189 0.44 3.38 -3.66
CA TYR A 189 1.31 4.55 -3.62
C TYR A 189 1.62 4.92 -2.18
#